data_6d51a25f378a399fdb4dcbb243c9a522
#
_entry.id   6d51a25f378a399fdb4dcbb243c9a522
#
_cell.length_a   1.000
_cell.length_b   1.000
_cell.length_c   1.000
_cell.angle_alpha   90.00
_cell.angle_beta   90.00
_cell.angle_gamma   90.00
#
_symmetry.space_group_name_H-M   'P 1'
#
loop_
_entity.id
_entity.type
_entity.pdbx_description
1 polymer ?
#
loop_
_entity_poly.entity_id
_entity_poly.type
_entity_poly.pdbx_seq_one_letter_code
_entity_poly.pdbx_strand_id
1 'polypeptide(L)'
;LFRSGTGFEVYYSRVGGTSKTLAENINTEMKKLMKSRGVKTKLDSSGRDYFAIIRLTDAPAVLLEGGFVDTKSDADYIKANYSKIARAYADGILKTLGITVKTDSVSAAKPVLDKTGYKKGDKSDDIFCMKMQLIIAKKLGINKYGMDKNIWFGDGTLNAVNYLLGQWGYKQNGIAGQN
;
A
#
# COMPACT_ATOMS: atom_id res chain seq x y z
N LEU A 1 -5.77 27.39 -8.20
CA LEU A 1 -7.20 27.15 -8.50
C LEU A 1 -7.40 25.68 -8.75
N PHE A 2 -7.78 24.97 -7.72
CA PHE A 2 -8.21 23.57 -7.83
C PHE A 2 -9.56 23.58 -8.52
N ARG A 3 -9.66 22.87 -9.64
CA ARG A 3 -10.90 22.76 -10.39
C ARG A 3 -11.73 21.65 -9.75
N SER A 4 -12.98 21.89 -9.49
CA SER A 4 -13.96 20.92 -9.04
C SER A 4 -14.03 19.75 -10.04
N GLY A 5 -13.29 18.70 -9.78
CA GLY A 5 -13.33 17.45 -10.51
C GLY A 5 -14.04 16.39 -9.69
N THR A 6 -14.36 15.26 -10.28
CA THR A 6 -14.86 14.07 -9.56
C THR A 6 -14.35 12.81 -10.20
N GLY A 7 -14.14 11.78 -9.38
CA GLY A 7 -13.66 10.47 -9.79
C GLY A 7 -12.14 10.32 -9.69
N PHE A 8 -11.66 9.13 -9.96
CA PHE A 8 -10.25 8.73 -9.86
C PHE A 8 -9.59 8.62 -11.22
N GLU A 9 -8.25 8.70 -11.25
CA GLU A 9 -7.45 8.45 -12.44
C GLU A 9 -6.14 7.72 -12.08
N VAL A 10 -5.56 7.03 -13.07
CA VAL A 10 -4.33 6.26 -12.90
C VAL A 10 -3.33 6.67 -13.96
N TYR A 11 -2.15 7.12 -13.55
CA TYR A 11 -1.05 7.43 -14.45
C TYR A 11 -0.02 6.30 -14.48
N TYR A 12 0.52 6.03 -15.67
CA TYR A 12 1.58 5.04 -15.91
C TYR A 12 2.67 5.62 -16.82
N SER A 13 3.80 4.92 -16.94
CA SER A 13 4.90 5.35 -17.80
C SER A 13 4.53 5.32 -19.27
N ARG A 14 4.95 6.36 -20.02
CA ARG A 14 4.81 6.42 -21.47
C ARG A 14 5.37 5.20 -22.21
N VAL A 15 6.31 4.48 -21.60
CA VAL A 15 6.89 3.25 -22.14
C VAL A 15 5.86 2.10 -22.18
N GLY A 16 4.84 2.18 -21.35
CA GLY A 16 3.79 1.15 -21.28
C GLY A 16 4.23 -0.11 -20.52
N GLY A 17 4.14 -1.27 -21.17
CA GLY A 17 4.52 -2.56 -20.55
C GLY A 17 3.74 -2.89 -19.30
N THR A 18 4.42 -3.47 -18.29
CA THR A 18 3.81 -3.89 -17.03
C THR A 18 3.16 -2.72 -16.27
N SER A 19 3.72 -1.50 -16.36
CA SER A 19 3.11 -0.31 -15.76
C SER A 19 1.72 -0.01 -16.34
N LYS A 20 1.55 -0.15 -17.65
CA LYS A 20 0.23 0.00 -18.31
C LYS A 20 -0.74 -1.08 -17.87
N THR A 21 -0.32 -2.34 -17.88
CA THR A 21 -1.14 -3.48 -17.43
C THR A 21 -1.58 -3.30 -15.97
N LEU A 22 -0.68 -2.84 -15.10
CA LEU A 22 -0.98 -2.55 -13.70
C LEU A 22 -2.04 -1.44 -13.57
N ALA A 23 -1.87 -0.34 -14.31
CA ALA A 23 -2.81 0.76 -14.31
C ALA A 23 -4.21 0.34 -14.81
N GLU A 24 -4.28 -0.45 -15.87
CA GLU A 24 -5.53 -0.97 -16.45
C GLU A 24 -6.24 -1.93 -15.50
N ASN A 25 -5.51 -2.83 -14.82
CA ASN A 25 -6.07 -3.75 -13.85
C ASN A 25 -6.63 -2.99 -12.62
N ILE A 26 -5.87 -2.04 -12.07
CA ILE A 26 -6.35 -1.19 -10.97
C ILE A 26 -7.58 -0.38 -11.41
N ASN A 27 -7.55 0.24 -12.59
CA ASN A 27 -8.68 0.96 -13.12
C ASN A 27 -9.93 0.07 -13.27
N THR A 28 -9.75 -1.19 -13.66
CA THR A 28 -10.83 -2.16 -13.80
C THR A 28 -11.53 -2.45 -12.47
N GLU A 29 -10.79 -2.56 -11.39
CA GLU A 29 -11.36 -2.78 -10.06
C GLU A 29 -11.96 -1.50 -9.48
N MET A 30 -11.25 -0.39 -9.58
CA MET A 30 -11.70 0.89 -9.04
C MET A 30 -12.95 1.47 -9.71
N LYS A 31 -13.14 1.27 -11.03
CA LYS A 31 -14.35 1.76 -11.74
C LYS A 31 -15.65 1.11 -11.25
N LYS A 32 -15.58 0.00 -10.51
CA LYS A 32 -16.73 -0.61 -9.84
C LYS A 32 -17.20 0.21 -8.62
N LEU A 33 -16.34 1.08 -8.10
CA LEU A 33 -16.54 1.85 -6.88
C LEU A 33 -16.74 3.34 -7.14
N MET A 34 -15.97 3.93 -8.06
CA MET A 34 -15.98 5.36 -8.34
C MET A 34 -15.90 5.62 -9.83
N LYS A 35 -16.32 6.83 -10.24
CA LYS A 35 -16.21 7.29 -11.63
C LYS A 35 -14.75 7.29 -12.07
N SER A 36 -14.43 6.52 -13.11
CA SER A 36 -13.10 6.54 -13.71
C SER A 36 -12.92 7.76 -14.63
N ARG A 37 -11.78 8.42 -14.52
CA ARG A 37 -11.27 9.44 -15.43
C ARG A 37 -10.25 8.86 -16.42
N GLY A 38 -10.05 7.55 -16.35
CA GLY A 38 -9.22 6.78 -17.28
C GLY A 38 -7.81 6.49 -16.79
N VAL A 39 -7.12 5.73 -17.63
CA VAL A 39 -5.70 5.39 -17.52
C VAL A 39 -4.94 6.33 -18.43
N LYS A 40 -3.89 7.00 -17.92
CA LYS A 40 -3.26 8.14 -18.59
C LYS A 40 -1.74 8.09 -18.53
N THR A 41 -1.11 8.78 -19.47
CA THR A 41 0.28 9.22 -19.37
C THR A 41 0.33 10.73 -19.27
N LYS A 42 1.39 11.28 -18.69
CA LYS A 42 1.65 12.72 -18.67
C LYS A 42 3.13 12.94 -18.90
N LEU A 43 3.46 13.80 -19.86
CA LEU A 43 4.83 14.12 -20.22
C LEU A 43 5.21 15.53 -19.79
N ASP A 44 6.48 15.76 -19.51
CA ASP A 44 7.08 17.09 -19.36
C ASP A 44 7.43 17.69 -20.76
N SER A 45 7.93 18.91 -20.76
CA SER A 45 8.31 19.62 -21.98
C SER A 45 9.45 18.93 -22.77
N SER A 46 10.19 18.02 -22.13
CA SER A 46 11.26 17.23 -22.75
C SER A 46 10.79 15.84 -23.22
N GLY A 47 9.48 15.57 -23.17
CA GLY A 47 8.90 14.28 -23.59
C GLY A 47 9.15 13.12 -22.63
N ARG A 48 9.58 13.39 -21.37
CA ARG A 48 9.77 12.39 -20.31
C ARG A 48 8.52 12.28 -19.46
N ASP A 49 8.35 11.16 -18.76
CA ASP A 49 7.29 11.02 -17.77
C ASP A 49 7.34 12.18 -16.75
N TYR A 50 6.25 12.90 -16.61
CA TYR A 50 6.15 14.10 -15.76
C TYR A 50 6.36 13.77 -14.28
N PHE A 51 5.74 12.70 -13.81
CA PHE A 51 5.81 12.32 -12.40
C PHE A 51 7.12 11.63 -12.06
N ALA A 52 7.84 12.19 -11.08
CA ALA A 52 9.13 11.68 -10.65
C ALA A 52 9.07 10.22 -10.18
N ILE A 53 8.01 9.81 -9.47
CA ILE A 53 7.82 8.45 -9.00
C ILE A 53 7.72 7.44 -10.17
N ILE A 54 7.22 7.84 -11.31
CA ILE A 54 7.16 7.00 -12.51
C ILE A 54 8.49 7.04 -13.26
N ARG A 55 9.09 8.23 -13.38
CA ARG A 55 10.31 8.45 -14.16
C ARG A 55 11.58 7.89 -13.52
N LEU A 56 11.68 7.93 -12.18
CA LEU A 56 12.91 7.64 -11.44
C LEU A 56 12.92 6.24 -10.79
N THR A 57 11.98 5.38 -11.14
CA THR A 57 11.97 4.00 -10.66
C THR A 57 12.22 3.01 -11.80
N ASP A 58 13.02 1.98 -11.54
CA ASP A 58 13.27 0.88 -12.49
C ASP A 58 12.17 -0.19 -12.41
N ALA A 59 11.36 -0.19 -11.35
CA ALA A 59 10.25 -1.10 -11.21
C ALA A 59 9.01 -0.58 -11.96
N PRO A 60 8.07 -1.46 -12.38
CA PRO A 60 6.77 -1.03 -12.86
C PRO A 60 6.08 -0.14 -11.84
N ALA A 61 5.74 1.08 -12.24
CA ALA A 61 5.18 2.10 -11.35
C ALA A 61 3.93 2.74 -11.94
N VAL A 62 3.00 3.10 -11.06
CA VAL A 62 1.81 3.88 -11.36
C VAL A 62 1.60 4.95 -10.30
N LEU A 63 0.95 6.05 -10.67
CA LEU A 63 0.45 7.06 -9.74
C LEU A 63 -1.07 6.97 -9.70
N LEU A 64 -1.61 6.77 -8.51
CA LEU A 64 -3.05 6.66 -8.26
C LEU A 64 -3.57 7.98 -7.70
N GLU A 65 -4.43 8.65 -8.45
CA GLU A 65 -5.16 9.83 -8.00
C GLU A 65 -6.57 9.35 -7.59
N GLY A 66 -6.76 9.13 -6.29
CA GLY A 66 -7.92 8.40 -5.76
C GLY A 66 -9.24 9.19 -5.77
N GLY A 67 -9.20 10.50 -6.01
CA GLY A 67 -10.37 11.38 -6.03
C GLY A 67 -10.02 12.82 -5.67
N PHE A 68 -11.02 13.69 -5.63
CA PHE A 68 -10.87 15.12 -5.37
C PHE A 68 -11.33 15.44 -3.95
N VAL A 69 -10.41 15.91 -3.10
CA VAL A 69 -10.71 16.23 -1.69
C VAL A 69 -11.51 17.52 -1.53
N ASP A 70 -11.47 18.41 -2.53
CA ASP A 70 -12.27 19.62 -2.63
C ASP A 70 -13.69 19.37 -3.18
N THR A 71 -13.97 18.17 -3.68
CA THR A 71 -15.31 17.73 -4.07
C THR A 71 -15.91 16.89 -2.95
N LYS A 72 -16.92 17.46 -2.27
CA LYS A 72 -17.52 16.84 -1.08
C LYS A 72 -17.97 15.39 -1.29
N SER A 73 -18.55 15.08 -2.45
CA SER A 73 -19.00 13.71 -2.78
C SER A 73 -17.84 12.71 -2.84
N ASP A 74 -16.70 13.10 -3.43
CA ASP A 74 -15.52 12.24 -3.49
C ASP A 74 -14.89 12.07 -2.10
N ALA A 75 -14.73 13.17 -1.35
CA ALA A 75 -14.17 13.15 -0.02
C ALA A 75 -15.00 12.28 0.96
N ASP A 76 -16.32 12.43 0.95
CA ASP A 76 -17.25 11.65 1.76
C ASP A 76 -17.19 10.16 1.34
N TYR A 77 -17.17 9.88 0.03
CA TYR A 77 -17.10 8.51 -0.47
C TYR A 77 -15.81 7.82 -0.05
N ILE A 78 -14.66 8.47 -0.23
CA ILE A 78 -13.35 7.94 0.15
C ILE A 78 -13.33 7.65 1.65
N LYS A 79 -13.79 8.59 2.47
CA LYS A 79 -13.84 8.43 3.93
C LYS A 79 -14.72 7.26 4.36
N ALA A 80 -15.85 7.05 3.71
CA ALA A 80 -16.79 5.97 4.02
C ALA A 80 -16.36 4.60 3.47
N ASN A 81 -15.53 4.56 2.40
CA ASN A 81 -15.25 3.34 1.65
C ASN A 81 -13.75 3.04 1.48
N TYR A 82 -12.87 3.62 2.32
CA TYR A 82 -11.41 3.45 2.17
C TYR A 82 -10.97 1.99 2.12
N SER A 83 -11.59 1.09 2.90
CA SER A 83 -11.28 -0.35 2.88
C SER A 83 -11.63 -1.02 1.56
N LYS A 84 -12.75 -0.63 0.92
CA LYS A 84 -13.13 -1.13 -0.40
C LYS A 84 -12.18 -0.62 -1.48
N ILE A 85 -11.77 0.64 -1.37
CA ILE A 85 -10.80 1.27 -2.28
C ILE A 85 -9.44 0.57 -2.16
N ALA A 86 -8.95 0.35 -0.93
CA ALA A 86 -7.71 -0.38 -0.68
C ALA A 86 -7.76 -1.81 -1.25
N ARG A 87 -8.90 -2.49 -1.09
CA ARG A 87 -9.11 -3.82 -1.65
C ARG A 87 -9.07 -3.78 -3.19
N ALA A 88 -9.71 -2.82 -3.83
CA ALA A 88 -9.70 -2.69 -5.29
C ALA A 88 -8.27 -2.45 -5.83
N TYR A 89 -7.45 -1.66 -5.14
CA TYR A 89 -6.03 -1.51 -5.48
C TYR A 89 -5.27 -2.83 -5.36
N ALA A 90 -5.46 -3.55 -4.25
CA ALA A 90 -4.82 -4.84 -4.02
C ALA A 90 -5.22 -5.87 -5.10
N ASP A 91 -6.50 -5.96 -5.44
CA ASP A 91 -7.00 -6.88 -6.47
C ASP A 91 -6.41 -6.56 -7.85
N GLY A 92 -6.27 -5.29 -8.22
CA GLY A 92 -5.60 -4.86 -9.44
C GLY A 92 -4.13 -5.25 -9.48
N ILE A 93 -3.41 -5.09 -8.36
CA ILE A 93 -2.00 -5.50 -8.23
C ILE A 93 -1.87 -7.01 -8.35
N LEU A 94 -2.67 -7.76 -7.59
CA LEU A 94 -2.64 -9.23 -7.60
C LEU A 94 -2.93 -9.80 -8.99
N LYS A 95 -3.92 -9.24 -9.68
CA LYS A 95 -4.24 -9.59 -11.06
C LYS A 95 -3.06 -9.34 -12.00
N THR A 96 -2.32 -8.24 -11.82
CA THR A 96 -1.13 -7.95 -12.61
C THR A 96 -0.01 -8.95 -12.37
N LEU A 97 0.11 -9.43 -11.14
CA LEU A 97 1.09 -10.45 -10.74
C LEU A 97 0.66 -11.88 -11.09
N GLY A 98 -0.53 -12.08 -11.68
CA GLY A 98 -1.07 -13.41 -11.97
C GLY A 98 -1.44 -14.20 -10.70
N ILE A 99 -1.64 -13.53 -9.57
CA ILE A 99 -1.98 -14.16 -8.29
C ILE A 99 -3.49 -14.19 -8.15
N THR A 100 -4.07 -15.39 -8.10
CA THR A 100 -5.49 -15.60 -7.78
C THR A 100 -5.64 -15.76 -6.28
N VAL A 101 -6.28 -14.79 -5.63
CA VAL A 101 -6.72 -14.95 -4.24
C VAL A 101 -8.04 -15.73 -4.26
N LYS A 102 -8.09 -16.88 -3.63
CA LYS A 102 -9.38 -17.51 -3.32
C LYS A 102 -10.12 -16.56 -2.39
N THR A 103 -11.21 -16.01 -2.85
CA THR A 103 -12.14 -15.24 -2.05
C THR A 103 -12.97 -16.19 -1.18
N ASP A 104 -12.32 -16.84 -0.24
CA ASP A 104 -13.06 -17.29 0.92
C ASP A 104 -13.43 -15.98 1.63
N SER A 105 -14.73 -15.72 1.67
CA SER A 105 -15.41 -14.58 2.27
C SER A 105 -14.61 -13.85 3.34
N VAL A 106 -13.70 -12.98 2.92
CA VAL A 106 -13.15 -12.00 3.84
C VAL A 106 -14.26 -10.97 3.99
N SER A 107 -15.07 -11.17 5.02
CA SER A 107 -15.92 -10.15 5.58
C SER A 107 -15.11 -8.85 5.61
N ALA A 108 -15.69 -7.75 5.11
CA ALA A 108 -15.13 -6.42 5.22
C ALA A 108 -15.12 -5.90 6.68
N ALA A 109 -14.97 -6.81 7.63
CA ALA A 109 -14.68 -6.47 8.99
C ALA A 109 -13.30 -5.78 9.00
N LYS A 110 -13.27 -4.58 9.53
CA LYS A 110 -12.03 -3.91 9.97
C LYS A 110 -11.12 -5.00 10.56
N PRO A 111 -9.88 -5.19 10.09
CA PRO A 111 -9.02 -6.20 10.69
C PRO A 111 -8.95 -5.88 12.18
N VAL A 112 -9.66 -6.67 12.96
CA VAL A 112 -9.51 -6.66 14.40
C VAL A 112 -8.15 -7.32 14.57
N LEU A 113 -7.17 -6.57 15.06
CA LEU A 113 -5.91 -7.16 15.49
C LEU A 113 -6.30 -8.28 16.47
N ASP A 114 -5.82 -9.48 16.23
CA ASP A 114 -6.13 -10.64 17.10
C ASP A 114 -5.83 -10.34 18.58
N LYS A 115 -4.98 -9.34 18.82
CA LYS A 115 -4.62 -8.83 20.15
C LYS A 115 -3.97 -7.45 20.08
N THR A 116 -3.92 -6.79 21.22
CA THR A 116 -3.37 -5.43 21.37
C THR A 116 -1.85 -5.34 21.30
N GLY A 117 -1.13 -6.45 21.09
CA GLY A 117 0.30 -6.46 20.91
C GLY A 117 0.85 -7.84 20.59
N TYR A 118 1.93 -7.88 19.83
CA TYR A 118 2.64 -9.09 19.43
C TYR A 118 4.01 -9.15 20.10
N LYS A 119 4.42 -10.33 20.56
CA LYS A 119 5.69 -10.60 21.23
C LYS A 119 6.33 -11.87 20.69
N LYS A 120 7.61 -12.12 21.06
CA LYS A 120 8.32 -13.34 20.67
C LYS A 120 7.51 -14.60 21.00
N GLY A 121 7.40 -15.48 20.03
CA GLY A 121 6.63 -16.72 20.09
C GLY A 121 5.23 -16.62 19.48
N ASP A 122 4.72 -15.43 19.23
CA ASP A 122 3.42 -15.23 18.57
C ASP A 122 3.48 -15.58 17.09
N LYS A 123 2.32 -15.92 16.53
CA LYS A 123 2.14 -16.29 15.13
C LYS A 123 0.87 -15.64 14.59
N SER A 124 0.97 -14.83 13.55
CA SER A 124 -0.15 -14.15 12.90
C SER A 124 0.25 -13.58 11.54
N ASP A 125 -0.72 -13.40 10.65
CA ASP A 125 -0.53 -12.70 9.38
C ASP A 125 -0.19 -11.21 9.60
N ASP A 126 -0.66 -10.60 10.68
CA ASP A 126 -0.29 -9.24 11.07
C ASP A 126 1.22 -9.12 11.35
N ILE A 127 1.82 -10.17 11.92
CA ILE A 127 3.27 -10.24 12.14
C ILE A 127 4.01 -10.28 10.81
N PHE A 128 3.49 -10.98 9.81
CA PHE A 128 4.06 -10.96 8.47
C PHE A 128 4.03 -9.55 7.88
N CYS A 129 2.89 -8.88 7.94
CA CYS A 129 2.72 -7.49 7.46
C CYS A 129 3.69 -6.53 8.17
N MET A 130 3.81 -6.63 9.49
CA MET A 130 4.77 -5.85 10.28
C MET A 130 6.22 -6.14 9.86
N LYS A 131 6.58 -7.41 9.66
CA LYS A 131 7.93 -7.80 9.20
C LYS A 131 8.27 -7.22 7.84
N MET A 132 7.31 -7.15 6.92
CA MET A 132 7.53 -6.52 5.62
C MET A 132 7.88 -5.04 5.77
N GLN A 133 7.22 -4.31 6.67
CA GLN A 133 7.53 -2.92 6.99
C GLN A 133 8.93 -2.79 7.64
N LEU A 134 9.28 -3.68 8.55
CA LEU A 134 10.61 -3.71 9.19
C LEU A 134 11.73 -4.03 8.19
N ILE A 135 11.49 -4.88 7.20
CA ILE A 135 12.43 -5.17 6.10
C ILE A 135 12.64 -3.93 5.23
N ILE A 136 11.56 -3.20 4.91
CA ILE A 136 11.64 -1.92 4.19
C ILE A 136 12.42 -0.91 5.03
N ALA A 137 12.12 -0.77 6.31
CA ALA A 137 12.84 0.12 7.23
C ALA A 137 14.35 -0.20 7.28
N LYS A 138 14.73 -1.49 7.21
CA LYS A 138 16.14 -1.87 7.08
C LYS A 138 16.77 -1.38 5.78
N LYS A 139 16.08 -1.54 4.65
CA LYS A 139 16.59 -1.05 3.35
C LYS A 139 16.77 0.47 3.33
N LEU A 140 15.95 1.20 4.08
CA LEU A 140 16.03 2.65 4.24
C LEU A 140 17.02 3.11 5.33
N GLY A 141 17.75 2.18 5.98
CA GLY A 141 18.69 2.51 7.05
C GLY A 141 18.06 2.88 8.40
N ILE A 142 16.72 2.79 8.52
CA ILE A 142 15.97 3.12 9.75
C ILE A 142 16.08 1.98 10.77
N ASN A 143 16.17 0.74 10.31
CA ASN A 143 16.35 -0.45 11.12
C ASN A 143 17.61 -1.22 10.68
N LYS A 144 18.41 -1.69 11.62
CA LYS A 144 19.64 -2.45 11.31
C LYS A 144 19.47 -3.97 11.28
N TYR A 145 18.39 -4.49 11.84
CA TYR A 145 18.18 -5.93 11.97
C TYR A 145 17.50 -6.52 10.73
N GLY A 146 17.99 -7.68 10.28
CA GLY A 146 17.32 -8.52 9.29
C GLY A 146 16.34 -9.48 9.94
N MET A 147 15.37 -9.95 9.16
CA MET A 147 14.42 -10.97 9.58
C MET A 147 13.93 -11.80 8.39
N ASP A 148 13.41 -12.95 8.68
CA ASP A 148 12.76 -13.83 7.73
C ASP A 148 11.36 -13.34 7.31
N LYS A 149 10.88 -13.85 6.18
CA LYS A 149 9.57 -13.52 5.64
C LYS A 149 8.55 -14.61 6.01
N ASN A 150 8.21 -14.70 7.30
CA ASN A 150 7.23 -15.65 7.79
C ASN A 150 6.30 -14.99 8.83
N ILE A 151 5.32 -15.74 9.32
CA ILE A 151 4.28 -15.27 10.25
C ILE A 151 4.68 -15.34 11.73
N TRP A 152 5.93 -15.75 12.05
CA TRP A 152 6.40 -15.92 13.42
C TRP A 152 7.11 -14.67 13.94
N PHE A 153 6.81 -14.29 15.17
CA PHE A 153 7.58 -13.26 15.89
C PHE A 153 8.84 -13.91 16.52
N GLY A 154 9.90 -13.99 15.73
CA GLY A 154 11.18 -14.56 16.16
C GLY A 154 12.15 -13.53 16.73
N ASP A 155 13.41 -13.95 16.98
CA ASP A 155 14.46 -13.08 17.55
C ASP A 155 14.81 -11.91 16.64
N GLY A 156 14.84 -12.09 15.31
CA GLY A 156 15.08 -11.00 14.36
C GLY A 156 14.00 -9.93 14.47
N THR A 157 12.73 -10.32 14.63
CA THR A 157 11.61 -9.41 14.81
C THR A 157 11.68 -8.69 16.16
N LEU A 158 11.98 -9.42 17.25
CA LEU A 158 12.18 -8.87 18.58
C LEU A 158 13.28 -7.79 18.60
N ASN A 159 14.41 -8.09 18.01
CA ASN A 159 15.54 -7.16 17.94
C ASN A 159 15.20 -5.90 17.13
N ALA A 160 14.50 -6.06 16.00
CA ALA A 160 14.06 -4.93 15.19
C ALA A 160 13.05 -4.04 15.91
N VAL A 161 12.06 -4.62 16.57
CA VAL A 161 11.04 -3.89 17.36
C VAL A 161 11.70 -3.14 18.50
N ASN A 162 12.53 -3.79 19.31
CA ASN A 162 13.24 -3.15 20.42
C ASN A 162 14.17 -2.03 19.96
N TYR A 163 14.84 -2.21 18.83
CA TYR A 163 15.69 -1.17 18.26
C TYR A 163 14.87 0.09 17.91
N LEU A 164 13.74 -0.07 17.23
CA LEU A 164 12.88 1.07 16.86
C LEU A 164 12.25 1.72 18.10
N LEU A 165 11.77 0.93 19.05
CA LEU A 165 11.25 1.46 20.31
C LEU A 165 12.31 2.33 21.02
N GLY A 166 13.56 1.87 21.08
CA GLY A 166 14.66 2.65 21.64
C GLY A 166 14.97 3.93 20.87
N GLN A 167 14.96 3.88 19.53
CA GLN A 167 15.17 5.08 18.69
C GLN A 167 14.08 6.15 18.89
N TRP A 168 12.87 5.72 19.22
CA TRP A 168 11.71 6.60 19.45
C TRP A 168 11.49 6.97 20.93
N GLY A 169 12.41 6.57 21.81
CA GLY A 169 12.34 6.89 23.23
C GLY A 169 11.36 6.04 24.05
N TYR A 170 10.86 4.93 23.48
CA TYR A 170 9.98 4.00 24.19
C TYR A 170 10.75 2.91 24.91
N LYS A 171 10.09 2.31 25.93
CA LYS A 171 10.64 1.15 26.65
C LYS A 171 10.78 -0.04 25.71
N GLN A 172 11.96 -0.63 25.66
CA GLN A 172 12.26 -1.82 24.84
C GLN A 172 11.71 -3.09 25.52
N ASN A 173 10.41 -3.27 25.47
CA ASN A 173 9.71 -4.38 26.12
C ASN A 173 9.45 -5.58 25.21
N GLY A 174 9.90 -5.52 23.95
CA GLY A 174 9.72 -6.60 22.98
C GLY A 174 8.28 -6.81 22.50
N ILE A 175 7.42 -5.84 22.71
CA ILE A 175 6.00 -5.89 22.29
C ILE A 175 5.78 -4.90 21.15
N ALA A 176 5.27 -5.39 20.03
CA ALA A 176 4.76 -4.54 18.95
C ALA A 176 3.23 -4.41 19.12
N GLY A 177 2.77 -3.23 19.46
CA GLY A 177 1.35 -2.99 19.71
C GLY A 177 0.92 -1.57 19.35
N GLN A 178 -0.36 -1.28 19.59
CA GLN A 178 -0.88 0.08 19.54
C GLN A 178 -0.48 0.80 20.84
N ASN A 179 0.22 1.90 20.68
CA ASN A 179 0.45 2.90 21.74
C ASN A 179 -0.45 4.09 21.47
#